data_8aa22a3cb5e6d76fdc2d56e38be0fff7
#
_entry.id   8aa22a3cb5e6d76fdc2d56e38be0fff7
#
_cell.length_a   1.000
_cell.length_b   1.000
_cell.length_c   1.000
_cell.angle_alpha   90.00
_cell.angle_beta   90.00
_cell.angle_gamma   90.00
#
_symmetry.space_group_name_H-M   'P 1'
#
loop_
_entity.id
_entity.type
_entity.pdbx_description
1 polymer ?
#
loop_
_entity_poly.entity_id
_entity_poly.type
_entity_poly.pdbx_seq_one_letter_code
_entity_poly.pdbx_strand_id
1 'polypeptide(L)'
;MSLKKNQIFETTIENLSSDASGVAHVEGQAVFVPGAAPGDVIRCRIVKALKSYAFGRIDAILAPGPGRVAPDCAVCTPCGGCGLRHLSYATECEAKTGFVREAFARLGGFDVSSFEFSPVLALTDHTAHYRNKVQLPVGLDADGHVVTGFYAGRTHRIVPCPDCKLQPEWMNALARRACALLEANGIAPYDEETGKGRVRHLYMRQGWHSGQRLLCFVVNGNGLPNEAEICRTLQQEFQLTTVLINRNTARTNVILGRDTRTVLGPGVIEDTLAGVPIQMGVHEFYQVNTPAAELLYAKAKEFARLQPDDFLLDLYCGMGTIGLSMKPHCRRLVGVEVVPQAVEGAKTVAAHLGLPPEEADFYCMDAGEAATRLASEGAHPDVIVVDPPRKGCDNATLTAIVQMAPRTLVMVSCNPSTAARDAKFLCEQGYTLEKVQPVDLFPRTRHVECVLQMTRKSN
;
A
#
# COMPACT_ATOMS: atom_id res chain seq x y z
N MET A 1 -37.63 -13.56 -8.47
CA MET A 1 -38.10 -12.27 -7.88
C MET A 1 -36.90 -11.38 -7.62
N SER A 2 -37.08 -10.06 -7.63
CA SER A 2 -35.96 -9.16 -7.28
C SER A 2 -35.91 -8.92 -5.77
N LEU A 3 -34.76 -9.00 -5.17
CA LEU A 3 -34.55 -8.69 -3.75
C LEU A 3 -34.98 -7.28 -3.41
N LYS A 4 -35.55 -7.08 -2.21
CA LYS A 4 -36.07 -5.79 -1.76
C LYS A 4 -35.30 -5.29 -0.52
N LYS A 5 -35.19 -3.95 -0.40
CA LYS A 5 -34.61 -3.32 0.80
C LYS A 5 -35.37 -3.79 2.06
N ASN A 6 -34.63 -4.06 3.13
CA ASN A 6 -35.08 -4.60 4.42
C ASN A 6 -35.61 -6.06 4.39
N GLN A 7 -35.55 -6.75 3.26
CA GLN A 7 -35.80 -8.19 3.20
C GLN A 7 -34.73 -8.92 4.04
N ILE A 8 -35.19 -9.92 4.81
CA ILE A 8 -34.34 -10.74 5.66
C ILE A 8 -34.43 -12.18 5.16
N PHE A 9 -33.29 -12.86 5.12
CA PHE A 9 -33.18 -14.27 4.76
C PHE A 9 -32.01 -14.90 5.49
N GLU A 10 -31.96 -16.21 5.51
CA GLU A 10 -30.82 -17.00 5.98
C GLU A 10 -30.09 -17.55 4.76
N THR A 11 -28.76 -17.45 4.78
CA THR A 11 -27.93 -17.88 3.66
C THR A 11 -26.54 -18.28 4.16
N THR A 12 -25.86 -19.06 3.35
CA THR A 12 -24.44 -19.41 3.54
C THR A 12 -23.58 -18.53 2.67
N ILE A 13 -22.47 -18.03 3.22
CA ILE A 13 -21.45 -17.29 2.47
C ILE A 13 -20.58 -18.28 1.70
N GLU A 14 -20.54 -18.12 0.40
CA GLU A 14 -19.81 -19.03 -0.50
C GLU A 14 -18.33 -18.69 -0.62
N ASN A 15 -18.02 -17.40 -0.80
CA ASN A 15 -16.64 -16.89 -0.99
C ASN A 15 -16.54 -15.42 -0.58
N LEU A 16 -15.39 -14.80 -0.90
CA LEU A 16 -15.14 -13.37 -0.72
C LEU A 16 -14.92 -12.69 -2.07
N SER A 17 -15.46 -11.49 -2.21
CA SER A 17 -15.11 -10.57 -3.30
C SER A 17 -13.79 -9.82 -3.00
N SER A 18 -13.18 -9.23 -4.02
CA SER A 18 -11.90 -8.50 -3.90
C SER A 18 -11.96 -7.25 -3.00
N ASP A 19 -13.16 -6.79 -2.63
CA ASP A 19 -13.38 -5.73 -1.65
C ASP A 19 -13.54 -6.27 -0.22
N ALA A 20 -13.32 -7.58 -0.01
CA ALA A 20 -13.46 -8.31 1.26
C ALA A 20 -14.91 -8.43 1.77
N SER A 21 -15.90 -8.32 0.91
CA SER A 21 -17.28 -8.65 1.25
C SER A 21 -17.53 -10.15 1.01
N GLY A 22 -18.23 -10.81 1.96
CA GLY A 22 -18.75 -12.15 1.72
C GLY A 22 -19.75 -12.14 0.57
N VAL A 23 -19.74 -13.19 -0.24
CA VAL A 23 -20.66 -13.37 -1.37
C VAL A 23 -21.59 -14.54 -1.09
N ALA A 24 -22.88 -14.30 -1.21
CA ALA A 24 -23.91 -15.32 -1.22
C ALA A 24 -24.81 -15.14 -2.45
N HIS A 25 -25.47 -16.20 -2.89
CA HIS A 25 -26.49 -16.12 -3.93
C HIS A 25 -27.88 -16.39 -3.35
N VAL A 26 -28.79 -15.46 -3.56
CA VAL A 26 -30.18 -15.53 -3.09
C VAL A 26 -31.10 -15.25 -4.27
N GLU A 27 -32.03 -16.18 -4.56
CA GLU A 27 -32.94 -16.07 -5.70
C GLU A 27 -32.22 -15.77 -7.04
N GLY A 28 -30.98 -16.30 -7.23
CA GLY A 28 -30.18 -16.08 -8.42
C GLY A 28 -29.45 -14.73 -8.49
N GLN A 29 -29.50 -13.90 -7.45
CA GLN A 29 -28.78 -12.64 -7.36
C GLN A 29 -27.62 -12.74 -6.36
N ALA A 30 -26.45 -12.20 -6.71
CA ALA A 30 -25.34 -12.06 -5.78
C ALA A 30 -25.62 -11.02 -4.69
N VAL A 31 -25.33 -11.36 -3.45
CA VAL A 31 -25.46 -10.48 -2.29
C VAL A 31 -24.09 -10.31 -1.64
N PHE A 32 -23.62 -9.07 -1.59
CA PHE A 32 -22.34 -8.70 -0.96
C PHE A 32 -22.56 -8.30 0.50
N VAL A 33 -21.89 -8.99 1.43
CA VAL A 33 -22.10 -8.84 2.87
C VAL A 33 -20.76 -8.53 3.56
N PRO A 34 -20.47 -7.26 3.88
CA PRO A 34 -19.25 -6.91 4.60
C PRO A 34 -19.13 -7.62 5.96
N GLY A 35 -17.91 -8.08 6.29
CA GLY A 35 -17.60 -8.74 7.55
C GLY A 35 -18.09 -10.19 7.66
N ALA A 36 -18.61 -10.77 6.58
CA ALA A 36 -18.94 -12.19 6.52
C ALA A 36 -17.72 -13.01 6.08
N ALA A 37 -17.58 -14.23 6.59
CA ALA A 37 -16.54 -15.18 6.27
C ALA A 37 -17.08 -16.33 5.39
N PRO A 38 -16.29 -16.93 4.51
CA PRO A 38 -16.67 -18.13 3.77
C PRO A 38 -17.12 -19.24 4.71
N GLY A 39 -18.23 -19.88 4.39
CA GLY A 39 -18.86 -20.91 5.22
C GLY A 39 -19.73 -20.39 6.38
N ASP A 40 -19.79 -19.08 6.64
CA ASP A 40 -20.74 -18.55 7.61
C ASP A 40 -22.17 -18.83 7.16
N VAL A 41 -23.01 -19.33 8.08
CA VAL A 41 -24.46 -19.29 7.93
C VAL A 41 -24.95 -18.05 8.68
N ILE A 42 -25.55 -17.11 7.94
CA ILE A 42 -25.94 -15.82 8.49
C ILE A 42 -27.42 -15.53 8.26
N ARG A 43 -28.01 -14.75 9.19
CA ARG A 43 -29.23 -13.99 8.93
C ARG A 43 -28.83 -12.64 8.36
N CYS A 44 -29.18 -12.43 7.09
CA CYS A 44 -28.77 -11.27 6.31
C CYS A 44 -29.98 -10.36 6.05
N ARG A 45 -29.79 -9.06 6.16
CA ARG A 45 -30.76 -8.03 5.81
C ARG A 45 -30.26 -7.24 4.61
N ILE A 46 -31.06 -7.13 3.55
CA ILE A 46 -30.77 -6.28 2.39
C ILE A 46 -30.78 -4.80 2.79
N VAL A 47 -29.67 -4.13 2.58
CA VAL A 47 -29.54 -2.66 2.78
C VAL A 47 -29.74 -1.89 1.48
N LYS A 48 -29.36 -2.50 0.35
CA LYS A 48 -29.53 -1.91 -0.99
C LYS A 48 -29.69 -3.02 -2.03
N ALA A 49 -30.73 -2.98 -2.82
CA ALA A 49 -30.93 -3.87 -3.96
C ALA A 49 -30.71 -3.10 -5.28
N LEU A 50 -30.00 -3.71 -6.22
CA LEU A 50 -29.80 -3.26 -7.59
C LEU A 50 -30.35 -4.29 -8.56
N LYS A 51 -30.34 -4.02 -9.85
CA LYS A 51 -30.93 -4.91 -10.87
C LYS A 51 -30.29 -6.30 -10.90
N SER A 52 -28.96 -6.38 -10.74
CA SER A 52 -28.18 -7.62 -10.90
C SER A 52 -27.54 -8.14 -9.61
N TYR A 53 -27.47 -7.34 -8.55
CA TYR A 53 -26.87 -7.72 -7.27
C TYR A 53 -27.44 -6.87 -6.13
N ALA A 54 -27.14 -7.26 -4.89
CA ALA A 54 -27.57 -6.52 -3.69
C ALA A 54 -26.41 -6.41 -2.67
N PHE A 55 -26.58 -5.47 -1.74
CA PHE A 55 -25.75 -5.36 -0.55
C PHE A 55 -26.55 -5.74 0.68
N GLY A 56 -25.98 -6.62 1.48
CA GLY A 56 -26.54 -7.06 2.74
C GLY A 56 -25.70 -6.60 3.94
N ARG A 57 -26.30 -6.71 5.12
CA ARG A 57 -25.58 -6.65 6.40
C ARG A 57 -25.91 -7.89 7.22
N ILE A 58 -24.99 -8.28 8.08
CA ILE A 58 -25.21 -9.35 9.04
C ILE A 58 -26.14 -8.83 10.15
N ASP A 59 -27.29 -9.47 10.34
CA ASP A 59 -28.14 -9.27 11.52
C ASP A 59 -27.75 -10.27 12.62
N ALA A 60 -27.37 -11.51 12.26
CA ALA A 60 -26.82 -12.53 13.16
C ALA A 60 -25.96 -13.53 12.39
N ILE A 61 -24.93 -14.06 13.05
CA ILE A 61 -24.19 -15.24 12.60
C ILE A 61 -24.85 -16.44 13.29
N LEU A 62 -25.46 -17.32 12.51
CA LEU A 62 -26.16 -18.50 13.00
C LEU A 62 -25.21 -19.67 13.22
N ALA A 63 -24.23 -19.84 12.32
CA ALA A 63 -23.12 -20.75 12.47
C ALA A 63 -21.86 -20.10 11.85
N PRO A 64 -20.73 -20.05 12.58
CA PRO A 64 -19.49 -19.51 12.02
C PRO A 64 -18.88 -20.47 11.01
N GLY A 65 -18.33 -19.93 9.93
CA GLY A 65 -17.51 -20.69 8.98
C GLY A 65 -16.19 -21.13 9.58
N PRO A 66 -15.54 -22.13 9.00
CA PRO A 66 -14.34 -22.74 9.59
C PRO A 66 -13.15 -21.78 9.70
N GLY A 67 -13.10 -20.76 8.85
CA GLY A 67 -12.05 -19.74 8.85
C GLY A 67 -12.35 -18.50 9.70
N ARG A 68 -13.53 -18.43 10.34
CA ARG A 68 -13.90 -17.27 11.15
C ARG A 68 -13.18 -17.25 12.50
N VAL A 69 -12.67 -16.09 12.87
CA VAL A 69 -12.09 -15.82 14.19
C VAL A 69 -12.66 -14.55 14.80
N ALA A 70 -12.57 -14.42 16.12
CA ALA A 70 -12.89 -13.17 16.79
C ALA A 70 -11.83 -12.11 16.46
N PRO A 71 -12.21 -10.90 15.98
CA PRO A 71 -11.24 -9.84 15.77
C PRO A 71 -10.57 -9.42 17.08
N ASP A 72 -9.23 -9.32 17.06
CA ASP A 72 -8.40 -8.88 18.20
C ASP A 72 -8.30 -7.35 18.32
N CYS A 73 -9.10 -6.60 17.57
CA CYS A 73 -9.18 -5.14 17.56
C CYS A 73 -10.61 -4.69 17.83
N ALA A 74 -10.83 -4.03 18.96
CA ALA A 74 -12.16 -3.58 19.40
C ALA A 74 -12.84 -2.59 18.43
N VAL A 75 -12.04 -1.86 17.64
CA VAL A 75 -12.54 -0.83 16.71
C VAL A 75 -12.43 -1.24 15.24
N CYS A 76 -12.17 -2.51 14.92
CA CYS A 76 -11.94 -2.91 13.53
C CYS A 76 -13.16 -2.63 12.63
N THR A 77 -14.38 -2.84 13.11
CA THR A 77 -15.62 -2.58 12.37
C THR A 77 -15.85 -1.09 12.12
N PRO A 78 -15.88 -0.19 13.12
CA PRO A 78 -16.09 1.23 12.88
C PRO A 78 -14.90 1.91 12.17
N CYS A 79 -13.65 1.44 12.37
CA CYS A 79 -12.47 1.92 11.69
C CYS A 79 -12.44 1.51 10.22
N GLY A 80 -12.79 0.25 9.91
CA GLY A 80 -12.83 -0.27 8.54
C GLY A 80 -11.46 -0.46 7.86
N GLY A 81 -10.35 -0.22 8.54
CA GLY A 81 -9.00 -0.35 7.97
C GLY A 81 -8.57 -1.81 7.75
N CYS A 82 -9.06 -2.73 8.57
CA CYS A 82 -8.72 -4.16 8.56
C CYS A 82 -9.90 -4.99 8.09
N GLY A 83 -10.13 -5.06 6.78
CA GLY A 83 -11.29 -5.74 6.20
C GLY A 83 -11.33 -7.25 6.38
N LEU A 84 -10.20 -7.89 6.71
CA LEU A 84 -10.07 -9.36 6.83
C LEU A 84 -9.71 -9.84 8.25
N ARG A 85 -9.74 -8.97 9.26
CA ARG A 85 -9.34 -9.33 10.64
C ARG A 85 -10.27 -10.34 11.33
N HIS A 86 -11.44 -10.58 10.78
CA HIS A 86 -12.39 -11.60 11.24
C HIS A 86 -12.10 -12.99 10.66
N LEU A 87 -11.03 -13.15 9.88
CA LEU A 87 -10.59 -14.41 9.30
C LEU A 87 -9.31 -14.92 9.98
N SER A 88 -9.14 -16.24 10.04
CA SER A 88 -7.82 -16.84 10.26
C SER A 88 -6.87 -16.39 9.16
N TYR A 89 -5.56 -16.31 9.47
CA TYR A 89 -4.62 -15.83 8.46
C TYR A 89 -4.48 -16.80 7.28
N ALA A 90 -4.65 -18.09 7.51
CA ALA A 90 -4.69 -19.09 6.44
C ALA A 90 -5.84 -18.82 5.47
N THR A 91 -7.06 -18.60 5.98
CA THR A 91 -8.24 -18.25 5.16
C THR A 91 -8.07 -16.90 4.45
N GLU A 92 -7.41 -15.93 5.08
CA GLU A 92 -7.06 -14.66 4.44
C GLU A 92 -6.12 -14.87 3.25
N CYS A 93 -5.08 -15.71 3.40
CA CYS A 93 -4.14 -16.05 2.33
C CYS A 93 -4.83 -16.77 1.16
N GLU A 94 -5.73 -17.71 1.45
CA GLU A 94 -6.56 -18.36 0.44
C GLU A 94 -7.43 -17.36 -0.32
N ALA A 95 -8.09 -16.45 0.40
CA ALA A 95 -8.91 -15.39 -0.22
C ALA A 95 -8.08 -14.48 -1.13
N LYS A 96 -6.91 -14.01 -0.68
CA LYS A 96 -6.01 -13.17 -1.48
C LYS A 96 -5.47 -13.89 -2.73
N THR A 97 -5.15 -15.18 -2.60
CA THR A 97 -4.84 -16.04 -3.75
C THR A 97 -6.01 -16.07 -4.73
N GLY A 98 -7.22 -16.25 -4.22
CA GLY A 98 -8.47 -16.24 -4.99
C GLY A 98 -8.72 -14.91 -5.72
N PHE A 99 -8.49 -13.77 -5.06
CA PHE A 99 -8.68 -12.43 -5.67
C PHE A 99 -7.79 -12.24 -6.90
N VAL A 100 -6.53 -12.65 -6.83
CA VAL A 100 -5.62 -12.56 -7.98
C VAL A 100 -6.04 -13.55 -9.06
N ARG A 101 -6.32 -14.81 -8.71
CA ARG A 101 -6.79 -15.83 -9.66
C ARG A 101 -8.03 -15.40 -10.43
N GLU A 102 -9.04 -14.85 -9.75
CA GLU A 102 -10.28 -14.38 -10.38
C GLU A 102 -10.05 -13.16 -11.28
N ALA A 103 -9.15 -12.25 -10.91
CA ALA A 103 -8.81 -11.12 -11.76
C ALA A 103 -8.22 -11.59 -13.11
N PHE A 104 -7.31 -12.55 -13.08
CA PHE A 104 -6.71 -13.09 -14.31
C PHE A 104 -7.72 -13.91 -15.12
N ALA A 105 -8.52 -14.78 -14.47
CA ALA A 105 -9.51 -15.59 -15.16
C ALA A 105 -10.63 -14.76 -15.79
N ARG A 106 -11.27 -13.86 -15.00
CA ARG A 106 -12.49 -13.17 -15.44
C ARG A 106 -12.21 -11.88 -16.20
N LEU A 107 -11.27 -11.05 -15.73
CA LEU A 107 -10.99 -9.75 -16.36
C LEU A 107 -9.90 -9.88 -17.43
N GLY A 108 -8.86 -10.66 -17.18
CA GLY A 108 -7.83 -10.96 -18.15
C GLY A 108 -8.31 -11.94 -19.23
N GLY A 109 -9.25 -12.81 -18.91
CA GLY A 109 -9.72 -13.88 -19.81
C GLY A 109 -8.69 -14.99 -20.01
N PHE A 110 -7.76 -15.15 -19.05
CA PHE A 110 -6.73 -16.19 -19.10
C PHE A 110 -7.27 -17.53 -18.62
N ASP A 111 -6.82 -18.60 -19.26
CA ASP A 111 -6.84 -19.92 -18.64
C ASP A 111 -5.72 -19.97 -17.59
N VAL A 112 -6.08 -19.94 -16.30
CA VAL A 112 -5.13 -19.90 -15.19
C VAL A 112 -4.29 -21.18 -15.08
N SER A 113 -4.65 -22.24 -15.77
CA SER A 113 -3.84 -23.47 -15.89
C SER A 113 -2.73 -23.37 -16.94
N SER A 114 -2.75 -22.36 -17.81
CA SER A 114 -1.79 -22.18 -18.90
C SER A 114 -0.46 -21.54 -18.49
N PHE A 115 -0.32 -21.11 -17.24
CA PHE A 115 0.90 -20.51 -16.68
C PHE A 115 1.08 -20.93 -15.21
N GLU A 116 2.27 -20.71 -14.66
CA GLU A 116 2.54 -21.01 -13.25
C GLU A 116 1.84 -19.99 -12.35
N PHE A 117 0.79 -20.42 -11.67
CA PHE A 117 0.07 -19.60 -10.69
C PHE A 117 0.32 -20.12 -9.27
N SER A 118 1.04 -19.36 -8.47
CA SER A 118 1.40 -19.73 -7.11
C SER A 118 0.38 -19.25 -6.06
N PRO A 119 0.25 -19.93 -4.92
CA PRO A 119 -0.43 -19.37 -3.75
C PRO A 119 0.23 -18.06 -3.28
N VAL A 120 -0.51 -17.26 -2.51
CA VAL A 120 0.03 -16.02 -1.97
C VAL A 120 1.28 -16.27 -1.14
N LEU A 121 2.34 -15.52 -1.43
CA LEU A 121 3.56 -15.49 -0.64
C LEU A 121 3.34 -14.55 0.55
N ALA A 122 3.52 -15.05 1.77
CA ALA A 122 3.17 -14.34 2.99
C ALA A 122 4.14 -14.64 4.13
N LEU A 123 4.31 -13.68 5.04
CA LEU A 123 5.07 -13.83 6.29
C LEU A 123 4.09 -14.15 7.41
N THR A 124 3.93 -15.44 7.73
CA THR A 124 2.92 -15.93 8.68
C THR A 124 3.10 -15.38 10.11
N ASP A 125 4.34 -15.12 10.51
CA ASP A 125 4.70 -14.61 11.83
C ASP A 125 4.74 -13.08 11.89
N HIS A 126 4.38 -12.39 10.78
CA HIS A 126 4.48 -10.94 10.66
C HIS A 126 3.16 -10.30 10.21
N THR A 127 2.06 -10.64 10.89
CA THR A 127 0.70 -10.19 10.55
C THR A 127 0.22 -9.00 11.37
N ALA A 128 1.00 -8.55 12.34
CA ALA A 128 0.73 -7.41 13.21
C ALA A 128 1.97 -6.52 13.34
N HIS A 129 1.76 -5.26 13.73
CA HIS A 129 2.82 -4.29 14.03
C HIS A 129 3.83 -4.04 12.90
N TYR A 130 3.46 -4.37 11.66
CA TYR A 130 4.33 -4.32 10.50
C TYR A 130 4.43 -2.93 9.85
N ARG A 131 3.45 -2.04 10.09
CA ARG A 131 3.42 -0.72 9.42
C ARG A 131 4.49 0.19 9.99
N ASN A 132 5.46 0.50 9.16
CA ASN A 132 6.55 1.43 9.51
C ASN A 132 6.16 2.92 9.36
N LYS A 133 4.95 3.22 8.88
CA LYS A 133 4.42 4.59 8.70
C LYS A 133 2.95 4.69 9.07
N VAL A 134 2.58 5.75 9.80
CA VAL A 134 1.19 6.09 10.10
C VAL A 134 0.96 7.60 10.05
N GLN A 135 -0.26 7.98 9.71
CA GLN A 135 -0.74 9.36 9.68
C GLN A 135 -2.07 9.37 10.43
N LEU A 136 -2.06 9.85 11.67
CA LEU A 136 -3.22 9.83 12.54
C LEU A 136 -3.85 11.23 12.61
N PRO A 137 -5.11 11.42 12.21
CA PRO A 137 -5.83 12.65 12.50
C PRO A 137 -5.94 12.85 14.01
N VAL A 138 -5.82 14.11 14.45
CA VAL A 138 -6.00 14.53 15.83
C VAL A 138 -7.34 15.22 15.95
N GLY A 139 -8.14 14.86 16.94
CA GLY A 139 -9.46 15.43 17.17
C GLY A 139 -9.87 15.34 18.63
N LEU A 140 -11.14 15.60 18.88
CA LEU A 140 -11.74 15.45 20.22
C LEU A 140 -12.66 14.22 20.24
N ASP A 141 -12.70 13.52 21.35
CA ASP A 141 -13.72 12.53 21.63
C ASP A 141 -15.04 13.18 22.13
N ALA A 142 -16.01 12.36 22.52
CA ALA A 142 -17.31 12.84 22.99
C ALA A 142 -17.22 13.60 24.32
N ASP A 143 -16.18 13.34 25.10
CA ASP A 143 -15.95 13.97 26.42
C ASP A 143 -15.06 15.21 26.31
N GLY A 144 -14.56 15.54 25.10
CA GLY A 144 -13.74 16.69 24.82
C GLY A 144 -12.24 16.48 25.02
N HIS A 145 -11.79 15.23 25.21
CA HIS A 145 -10.38 14.90 25.32
C HIS A 145 -9.72 14.82 23.94
N VAL A 146 -8.44 15.18 23.87
CA VAL A 146 -7.64 15.10 22.64
C VAL A 146 -7.32 13.62 22.35
N VAL A 147 -7.73 13.15 21.16
CA VAL A 147 -7.55 11.79 20.72
C VAL A 147 -7.00 11.69 19.32
N THR A 148 -6.43 10.53 18.99
CA THR A 148 -6.07 10.16 17.63
C THR A 148 -6.77 8.84 17.23
N GLY A 149 -6.89 8.63 15.94
CA GLY A 149 -7.49 7.39 15.43
C GLY A 149 -7.50 7.36 13.91
N PHE A 150 -8.56 6.82 13.35
CA PHE A 150 -8.77 6.75 11.91
C PHE A 150 -10.15 7.29 11.57
N TYR A 151 -10.32 7.83 10.38
CA TYR A 151 -11.64 8.27 9.92
C TYR A 151 -12.55 7.07 9.69
N ALA A 152 -13.76 7.12 10.23
CA ALA A 152 -14.80 6.17 9.88
C ALA A 152 -15.12 6.28 8.39
N GLY A 153 -15.36 5.14 7.75
CA GLY A 153 -15.52 5.08 6.30
C GLY A 153 -16.48 6.13 5.73
N ARG A 154 -16.02 6.89 4.74
CA ARG A 154 -16.75 7.96 4.05
C ARG A 154 -17.17 9.15 4.95
N THR A 155 -16.47 9.36 6.04
CA THR A 155 -16.70 10.49 6.95
C THR A 155 -15.36 11.05 7.45
N HIS A 156 -15.40 12.24 8.10
CA HIS A 156 -14.27 12.81 8.83
C HIS A 156 -14.40 12.58 10.35
N ARG A 157 -15.33 11.75 10.78
CA ARG A 157 -15.45 11.37 12.19
C ARG A 157 -14.30 10.43 12.58
N ILE A 158 -13.52 10.86 13.56
CA ILE A 158 -12.42 10.05 14.09
C ILE A 158 -12.99 8.91 14.93
N VAL A 159 -12.55 7.70 14.65
CA VAL A 159 -12.72 6.52 15.52
C VAL A 159 -11.46 6.44 16.37
N PRO A 160 -11.52 6.76 17.67
CA PRO A 160 -10.34 6.66 18.54
C PRO A 160 -9.77 5.23 18.49
N CYS A 161 -8.47 5.13 18.25
CA CYS A 161 -7.79 3.84 18.15
C CYS A 161 -6.47 3.89 18.92
N PRO A 162 -6.50 3.73 20.24
CA PRO A 162 -5.31 3.86 21.10
C PRO A 162 -4.36 2.67 20.97
N ASP A 163 -4.78 1.56 20.37
CA ASP A 163 -4.03 0.32 20.23
C ASP A 163 -4.27 -0.33 18.86
N CYS A 164 -3.77 0.34 17.81
CA CYS A 164 -3.84 -0.21 16.46
C CYS A 164 -2.87 -1.38 16.31
N LYS A 165 -3.40 -2.54 15.91
CA LYS A 165 -2.61 -3.78 15.75
C LYS A 165 -1.75 -3.82 14.49
N LEU A 166 -1.85 -2.82 13.60
CA LEU A 166 -1.02 -2.76 12.39
C LEU A 166 0.28 -1.97 12.60
N GLN A 167 0.24 -0.92 13.43
CA GLN A 167 1.41 -0.09 13.70
C GLN A 167 2.20 -0.59 14.92
N PRO A 168 3.51 -0.34 15.02
CA PRO A 168 4.32 -0.67 16.18
C PRO A 168 3.76 -0.11 17.48
N GLU A 169 3.91 -0.83 18.58
CA GLU A 169 3.37 -0.44 19.88
C GLU A 169 3.88 0.93 20.36
N TRP A 170 5.15 1.25 20.06
CA TRP A 170 5.70 2.56 20.40
C TRP A 170 4.96 3.73 19.71
N MET A 171 4.45 3.54 18.48
CA MET A 171 3.64 4.56 17.78
C MET A 171 2.30 4.76 18.48
N ASN A 172 1.67 3.68 18.98
CA ASN A 172 0.46 3.77 19.79
C ASN A 172 0.72 4.54 21.10
N ALA A 173 1.79 4.20 21.80
CA ALA A 173 2.18 4.83 23.05
C ALA A 173 2.55 6.32 22.83
N LEU A 174 3.33 6.63 21.81
CA LEU A 174 3.69 8.00 21.46
C LEU A 174 2.45 8.83 21.12
N ALA A 175 1.52 8.28 20.33
CA ALA A 175 0.30 8.99 19.94
C ALA A 175 -0.54 9.37 21.18
N ARG A 176 -0.73 8.43 22.13
CA ARG A 176 -1.42 8.72 23.41
C ARG A 176 -0.69 9.80 24.22
N ARG A 177 0.64 9.70 24.33
CA ARG A 177 1.45 10.67 25.08
C ARG A 177 1.42 12.06 24.43
N ALA A 178 1.49 12.12 23.10
CA ALA A 178 1.37 13.37 22.35
C ALA A 178 0.00 14.03 22.59
N CYS A 179 -1.10 13.29 22.53
CA CYS A 179 -2.43 13.81 22.86
C CYS A 179 -2.49 14.38 24.27
N ALA A 180 -1.97 13.69 25.28
CA ALA A 180 -1.93 14.17 26.66
C ALA A 180 -1.11 15.46 26.81
N LEU A 181 0.02 15.58 26.11
CA LEU A 181 0.82 16.81 26.11
C LEU A 181 0.11 17.97 25.39
N LEU A 182 -0.58 17.72 24.28
CA LEU A 182 -1.38 18.72 23.59
C LEU A 182 -2.49 19.25 24.47
N GLU A 183 -3.21 18.36 25.15
CA GLU A 183 -4.29 18.71 26.07
C GLU A 183 -3.77 19.52 27.27
N ALA A 184 -2.68 19.06 27.91
CA ALA A 184 -2.06 19.74 29.04
C ALA A 184 -1.54 21.16 28.70
N ASN A 185 -1.20 21.42 27.43
CA ASN A 185 -0.76 22.72 26.94
C ASN A 185 -1.89 23.54 26.30
N GLY A 186 -3.14 23.12 26.40
CA GLY A 186 -4.31 23.82 25.82
C GLY A 186 -4.27 23.95 24.31
N ILE A 187 -3.61 23.01 23.60
CA ILE A 187 -3.44 23.01 22.14
C ILE A 187 -4.63 22.27 21.51
N ALA A 188 -5.54 23.03 20.93
CA ALA A 188 -6.73 22.47 20.30
C ALA A 188 -6.39 21.74 18.99
N PRO A 189 -7.00 20.56 18.74
CA PRO A 189 -7.03 19.93 17.43
C PRO A 189 -7.64 20.85 16.36
N TYR A 190 -7.22 20.66 15.11
CA TYR A 190 -7.80 21.36 13.98
C TYR A 190 -9.19 20.82 13.66
N ASP A 191 -10.14 21.71 13.58
CA ASP A 191 -11.52 21.43 13.18
C ASP A 191 -11.69 21.80 11.69
N GLU A 192 -12.02 20.83 10.86
CA GLU A 192 -12.13 20.99 9.40
C GLU A 192 -13.33 21.85 8.99
N GLU A 193 -14.41 21.89 9.80
CA GLU A 193 -15.61 22.68 9.52
C GLU A 193 -15.36 24.15 9.77
N THR A 194 -14.81 24.48 10.93
CA THR A 194 -14.55 25.87 11.33
C THR A 194 -13.22 26.42 10.82
N GLY A 195 -12.26 25.55 10.50
CA GLY A 195 -10.90 25.91 10.12
C GLY A 195 -10.06 26.42 11.30
N LYS A 196 -10.52 26.20 12.54
CA LYS A 196 -9.84 26.61 13.78
C LYS A 196 -9.07 25.45 14.38
N GLY A 197 -8.20 25.76 15.35
CA GLY A 197 -7.34 24.77 16.01
C GLY A 197 -5.97 24.66 15.37
N ARG A 198 -5.08 23.90 16.00
CA ARG A 198 -3.65 23.89 15.69
C ARG A 198 -3.17 22.60 15.06
N VAL A 199 -3.41 21.45 15.67
CA VAL A 199 -2.83 20.17 15.26
C VAL A 199 -3.83 19.39 14.40
N ARG A 200 -3.42 19.06 13.19
CA ARG A 200 -4.22 18.29 12.23
C ARG A 200 -3.94 16.80 12.32
N HIS A 201 -2.64 16.42 12.25
CA HIS A 201 -2.23 15.01 12.23
C HIS A 201 -0.94 14.82 13.02
N LEU A 202 -0.76 13.60 13.52
CA LEU A 202 0.54 13.04 13.90
C LEU A 202 1.00 12.14 12.76
N TYR A 203 2.18 12.43 12.22
CA TYR A 203 2.85 11.58 11.26
C TYR A 203 4.02 10.90 11.96
N MET A 204 4.07 9.58 11.89
CA MET A 204 5.15 8.79 12.49
C MET A 204 5.72 7.82 11.46
N ARG A 205 7.02 7.62 11.51
CA ARG A 205 7.75 6.68 10.64
C ARG A 205 8.86 6.00 11.43
N GLN A 206 9.18 4.76 11.05
CA GLN A 206 10.31 4.01 11.58
C GLN A 206 11.09 3.36 10.43
N GLY A 207 12.44 3.38 10.52
CA GLY A 207 13.29 2.48 9.77
C GLY A 207 13.19 1.09 10.38
N TRP A 208 12.93 0.08 9.56
CA TRP A 208 12.75 -1.28 10.05
C TRP A 208 14.06 -1.88 10.54
N HIS A 209 15.10 -1.82 9.71
CA HIS A 209 16.42 -2.35 10.04
C HIS A 209 17.21 -1.43 10.96
N SER A 210 17.12 -0.13 10.75
CA SER A 210 17.86 0.86 11.57
C SER A 210 17.25 1.11 12.95
N GLY A 211 15.94 0.86 13.10
CA GLY A 211 15.21 1.23 14.31
C GLY A 211 15.03 2.74 14.51
N GLN A 212 15.53 3.60 13.61
CA GLN A 212 15.40 5.05 13.70
C GLN A 212 13.93 5.48 13.63
N ARG A 213 13.55 6.51 14.40
CA ARG A 213 12.17 6.94 14.59
C ARG A 213 11.99 8.42 14.28
N LEU A 214 10.93 8.73 13.52
CA LEU A 214 10.56 10.09 13.12
C LEU A 214 9.15 10.40 13.62
N LEU A 215 9.00 11.58 14.21
CA LEU A 215 7.71 12.21 14.52
C LEU A 215 7.59 13.52 13.75
N CYS A 216 6.44 13.75 13.13
CA CYS A 216 6.10 15.04 12.55
C CYS A 216 4.70 15.47 13.00
N PHE A 217 4.58 16.65 13.57
CA PHE A 217 3.29 17.31 13.79
C PHE A 217 2.88 18.04 12.52
N VAL A 218 1.71 17.72 11.99
CA VAL A 218 1.08 18.49 10.91
C VAL A 218 0.19 19.55 11.52
N VAL A 219 0.51 20.82 11.28
CA VAL A 219 -0.10 21.95 12.00
C VAL A 219 -0.75 22.98 11.08
N ASN A 220 -1.85 23.55 11.56
CA ASN A 220 -2.47 24.74 10.98
C ASN A 220 -1.81 25.98 11.57
N GLY A 221 -0.70 26.41 10.95
CA GLY A 221 0.12 27.54 11.40
C GLY A 221 1.62 27.22 11.41
N ASN A 222 2.42 28.02 12.13
CA ASN A 222 3.88 27.94 12.04
C ASN A 222 4.54 27.02 13.08
N GLY A 223 3.78 26.48 14.04
CA GLY A 223 4.30 25.62 15.09
C GLY A 223 3.31 25.41 16.22
N LEU A 224 3.80 24.93 17.36
CA LEU A 224 3.03 24.66 18.58
C LEU A 224 3.39 25.61 19.70
N PRO A 225 2.46 25.99 20.59
CA PRO A 225 2.82 26.53 21.90
C PRO A 225 3.71 25.53 22.65
N ASN A 226 4.72 26.03 23.39
CA ASN A 226 5.68 25.19 24.12
C ASN A 226 6.36 24.10 23.32
N GLU A 227 6.51 24.31 21.98
CA GLU A 227 6.99 23.33 21.01
C GLU A 227 8.31 22.67 21.42
N ALA A 228 9.28 23.46 21.87
CA ALA A 228 10.59 22.91 22.21
C ALA A 228 10.54 21.94 23.40
N GLU A 229 9.67 22.18 24.37
CA GLU A 229 9.48 21.32 25.53
C GLU A 229 8.73 20.02 25.11
N ILE A 230 7.61 20.15 24.41
CA ILE A 230 6.83 19.02 23.91
C ILE A 230 7.71 18.10 23.05
N CYS A 231 8.44 18.66 22.10
CA CYS A 231 9.30 17.89 21.19
C CYS A 231 10.45 17.18 21.92
N ARG A 232 11.12 17.86 22.90
CA ARG A 232 12.18 17.24 23.68
C ARG A 232 11.66 16.12 24.59
N THR A 233 10.53 16.32 25.24
CA THR A 233 9.88 15.30 26.08
C THR A 233 9.61 14.05 25.26
N LEU A 234 8.95 14.18 24.11
CA LEU A 234 8.65 13.04 23.25
C LEU A 234 9.91 12.39 22.65
N GLN A 235 10.92 13.20 22.28
CA GLN A 235 12.18 12.68 21.78
C GLN A 235 12.89 11.80 22.82
N GLN A 236 12.95 12.25 24.06
CA GLN A 236 13.60 11.52 25.15
C GLN A 236 12.82 10.26 25.54
N GLU A 237 11.51 10.37 25.74
CA GLU A 237 10.66 9.25 26.15
C GLU A 237 10.60 8.13 25.09
N PHE A 238 10.65 8.47 23.81
CA PHE A 238 10.49 7.52 22.69
C PHE A 238 11.74 7.31 21.86
N GLN A 239 12.88 7.89 22.25
CA GLN A 239 14.16 7.77 21.53
C GLN A 239 14.02 8.16 20.05
N LEU A 240 13.34 9.29 19.77
CA LEU A 240 13.14 9.74 18.41
C LEU A 240 14.45 10.27 17.82
N THR A 241 14.79 9.79 16.63
CA THR A 241 15.94 10.29 15.85
C THR A 241 15.71 11.72 15.43
N THR A 242 14.49 12.05 15.02
CA THR A 242 14.15 13.38 14.54
C THR A 242 12.69 13.75 14.84
N VAL A 243 12.46 15.05 15.05
CA VAL A 243 11.12 15.64 15.23
C VAL A 243 10.95 16.83 14.30
N LEU A 244 9.84 16.85 13.59
CA LEU A 244 9.53 17.79 12.52
C LEU A 244 8.20 18.52 12.80
N ILE A 245 8.06 19.68 12.20
CA ILE A 245 6.79 20.37 12.03
C ILE A 245 6.52 20.53 10.53
N ASN A 246 5.38 20.04 10.08
CA ASN A 246 4.87 20.28 8.73
C ASN A 246 3.71 21.27 8.79
N ARG A 247 3.83 22.36 8.03
CA ARG A 247 2.82 23.39 7.95
C ARG A 247 1.80 23.07 6.87
N ASN A 248 0.55 22.86 7.29
CA ASN A 248 -0.58 22.70 6.36
C ASN A 248 -1.76 23.60 6.80
N THR A 249 -1.86 24.76 6.20
CA THR A 249 -2.94 25.74 6.44
C THR A 249 -4.05 25.68 5.37
N ALA A 250 -3.89 24.84 4.37
CA ALA A 250 -4.87 24.72 3.28
C ALA A 250 -6.12 23.93 3.73
N ARG A 251 -7.28 24.34 3.28
CA ARG A 251 -8.54 23.58 3.43
C ARG A 251 -8.60 22.49 2.35
N THR A 252 -7.94 21.38 2.61
CA THR A 252 -7.79 20.27 1.66
C THR A 252 -7.68 18.93 2.41
N ASN A 253 -8.00 17.84 1.72
CA ASN A 253 -7.80 16.48 2.22
C ASN A 253 -6.33 16.01 2.15
N VAL A 254 -5.43 16.81 1.59
CA VAL A 254 -3.99 16.52 1.59
C VAL A 254 -3.45 16.70 3.00
N ILE A 255 -2.85 15.65 3.56
CA ILE A 255 -2.39 15.64 4.96
C ILE A 255 -1.17 16.54 5.14
N LEU A 256 -0.14 16.35 4.31
CA LEU A 256 1.12 17.11 4.40
C LEU A 256 1.07 18.39 3.56
N GLY A 257 1.43 19.52 4.18
CA GLY A 257 1.72 20.74 3.46
C GLY A 257 3.11 20.68 2.80
N ARG A 258 3.45 21.70 2.02
CA ARG A 258 4.74 21.79 1.32
C ARG A 258 5.91 22.12 2.26
N ASP A 259 5.65 22.91 3.30
CA ASP A 259 6.68 23.44 4.18
C ASP A 259 6.88 22.50 5.37
N THR A 260 8.08 21.94 5.47
CA THR A 260 8.48 21.09 6.61
C THR A 260 9.77 21.66 7.19
N ARG A 261 9.84 21.80 8.52
CA ARG A 261 11.05 22.20 9.23
C ARG A 261 11.43 21.19 10.30
N THR A 262 12.70 21.03 10.50
CA THR A 262 13.25 20.23 11.60
C THR A 262 13.22 21.03 12.90
N VAL A 263 12.74 20.38 13.96
CA VAL A 263 12.81 20.90 15.34
C VAL A 263 13.98 20.28 16.09
N LEU A 264 14.12 18.95 15.97
CA LEU A 264 15.19 18.18 16.62
C LEU A 264 15.72 17.12 15.66
N GLY A 265 17.02 16.84 15.74
CA GLY A 265 17.69 15.80 14.94
C GLY A 265 17.98 16.20 13.49
N PRO A 266 18.26 15.25 12.61
CA PRO A 266 18.72 15.51 11.23
C PRO A 266 17.61 15.86 10.23
N GLY A 267 16.34 15.71 10.57
CA GLY A 267 15.20 15.93 9.67
C GLY A 267 14.80 14.72 8.84
N VAL A 268 15.58 13.67 8.87
CA VAL A 268 15.38 12.40 8.16
C VAL A 268 15.71 11.22 9.06
N ILE A 269 15.28 10.04 8.65
CA ILE A 269 15.74 8.75 9.18
C ILE A 269 16.33 7.92 8.05
N GLU A 270 17.19 7.00 8.40
CA GLU A 270 17.82 6.08 7.47
C GLU A 270 17.26 4.67 7.66
N ASP A 271 17.26 3.89 6.60
CA ASP A 271 16.93 2.47 6.62
C ASP A 271 17.59 1.75 5.44
N THR A 272 17.34 0.47 5.32
CA THR A 272 17.74 -0.36 4.19
C THR A 272 16.55 -1.14 3.66
N LEU A 273 16.39 -1.24 2.35
CA LEU A 273 15.36 -2.06 1.70
C LEU A 273 16.02 -2.94 0.63
N ALA A 274 15.96 -4.26 0.84
CA ALA A 274 16.58 -5.23 -0.08
C ALA A 274 18.06 -4.91 -0.38
N GLY A 275 18.82 -4.46 0.61
CA GLY A 275 20.23 -4.08 0.49
C GLY A 275 20.48 -2.67 -0.04
N VAL A 276 19.45 -1.92 -0.40
CA VAL A 276 19.55 -0.53 -0.88
C VAL A 276 19.43 0.43 0.31
N PRO A 277 20.43 1.27 0.61
CA PRO A 277 20.33 2.28 1.66
C PRO A 277 19.33 3.36 1.26
N ILE A 278 18.52 3.80 2.20
CA ILE A 278 17.44 4.77 1.95
C ILE A 278 17.45 5.82 3.03
N GLN A 279 17.28 7.07 2.64
CA GLN A 279 17.05 8.20 3.53
C GLN A 279 15.63 8.69 3.38
N MET A 280 14.89 8.86 4.49
CA MET A 280 13.46 9.14 4.48
C MET A 280 13.10 10.32 5.38
N GLY A 281 12.46 11.32 4.82
CA GLY A 281 11.72 12.36 5.53
C GLY A 281 10.23 12.05 5.60
N VAL A 282 9.39 13.07 5.48
CA VAL A 282 7.93 12.93 5.53
C VAL A 282 7.30 12.76 4.15
N HIS A 283 7.92 13.23 3.08
CA HIS A 283 7.36 13.25 1.72
C HIS A 283 7.72 12.02 0.89
N GLU A 284 8.84 11.37 1.19
CA GLU A 284 9.34 10.24 0.41
C GLU A 284 8.42 9.03 0.54
N PHE A 285 8.15 8.39 -0.60
CA PHE A 285 7.47 7.11 -0.62
C PHE A 285 8.42 6.02 -0.11
N TYR A 286 7.90 5.14 0.72
CA TYR A 286 8.58 3.94 1.19
C TYR A 286 7.55 2.88 1.50
N GLN A 287 7.85 1.62 1.18
CA GLN A 287 6.95 0.50 1.44
C GLN A 287 6.66 0.37 2.94
N VAL A 288 5.40 0.31 3.31
CA VAL A 288 4.98 0.39 4.73
C VAL A 288 5.20 -0.90 5.53
N ASN A 289 5.54 -2.00 4.86
CA ASN A 289 5.87 -3.30 5.42
C ASN A 289 7.20 -3.75 4.80
N THR A 290 8.31 -3.38 5.43
CA THR A 290 9.66 -3.62 4.89
C THR A 290 9.95 -5.09 4.64
N PRO A 291 9.74 -6.05 5.59
CA PRO A 291 10.02 -7.46 5.34
C PRO A 291 9.21 -8.06 4.19
N ALA A 292 7.93 -7.70 4.07
CA ALA A 292 7.11 -8.19 2.96
C ALA A 292 7.46 -7.52 1.62
N ALA A 293 7.94 -6.28 1.63
CA ALA A 293 8.46 -5.61 0.44
C ALA A 293 9.77 -6.26 -0.03
N GLU A 294 10.65 -6.66 0.89
CA GLU A 294 11.86 -7.42 0.56
C GLU A 294 11.55 -8.76 -0.09
N LEU A 295 10.51 -9.44 0.40
CA LEU A 295 9.99 -10.67 -0.18
C LEU A 295 9.45 -10.44 -1.62
N LEU A 296 8.70 -9.35 -1.81
CA LEU A 296 8.20 -8.93 -3.12
C LEU A 296 9.36 -8.64 -4.10
N TYR A 297 10.38 -7.89 -3.64
CA TYR A 297 11.54 -7.52 -4.46
C TYR A 297 12.41 -8.74 -4.79
N ALA A 298 12.58 -9.66 -3.84
CA ALA A 298 13.26 -10.92 -4.10
C ALA A 298 12.55 -11.73 -5.20
N LYS A 299 11.20 -11.75 -5.19
CA LYS A 299 10.42 -12.42 -6.22
C LYS A 299 10.50 -11.70 -7.57
N ALA A 300 10.45 -10.38 -7.60
CA ALA A 300 10.65 -9.60 -8.82
C ALA A 300 12.04 -9.84 -9.43
N LYS A 301 13.08 -9.88 -8.60
CA LYS A 301 14.45 -10.21 -9.01
C LYS A 301 14.57 -11.64 -9.56
N GLU A 302 13.96 -12.63 -8.90
CA GLU A 302 13.91 -14.01 -9.39
C GLU A 302 13.28 -14.08 -10.79
N PHE A 303 12.18 -13.35 -11.00
CA PHE A 303 11.44 -13.33 -12.25
C PHE A 303 12.16 -12.56 -13.37
N ALA A 304 12.97 -11.58 -13.01
CA ALA A 304 13.78 -10.80 -13.97
C ALA A 304 14.83 -11.64 -14.69
N ARG A 305 15.38 -12.70 -14.07
CA ARG A 305 16.40 -13.60 -14.65
C ARG A 305 17.56 -12.83 -15.29
N LEU A 306 18.03 -11.78 -14.60
CA LEU A 306 19.08 -10.90 -15.08
C LEU A 306 20.39 -11.65 -15.34
N GLN A 307 21.09 -11.25 -16.39
CA GLN A 307 22.43 -11.68 -16.74
C GLN A 307 23.43 -10.52 -16.53
N PRO A 308 24.72 -10.79 -16.31
CA PRO A 308 25.70 -9.74 -16.01
C PRO A 308 25.81 -8.63 -17.08
N ASP A 309 25.55 -8.96 -18.35
CA ASP A 309 25.64 -8.02 -19.47
C ASP A 309 24.31 -7.31 -19.78
N ASP A 310 23.22 -7.63 -19.06
CA ASP A 310 21.90 -7.08 -19.32
C ASP A 310 21.82 -5.57 -19.08
N PHE A 311 20.97 -4.95 -19.88
CA PHE A 311 20.42 -3.62 -19.66
C PHE A 311 19.02 -3.74 -19.02
N LEU A 312 18.90 -3.27 -17.77
CA LEU A 312 17.66 -3.20 -17.00
C LEU A 312 17.03 -1.80 -17.12
N LEU A 313 15.76 -1.75 -17.52
CA LEU A 313 14.94 -0.53 -17.46
C LEU A 313 13.88 -0.67 -16.37
N ASP A 314 13.86 0.26 -15.40
CA ASP A 314 12.92 0.31 -14.28
C ASP A 314 11.97 1.50 -14.47
N LEU A 315 10.73 1.24 -14.92
CA LEU A 315 9.70 2.25 -15.13
C LEU A 315 8.80 2.39 -13.90
N TYR A 316 8.48 3.61 -13.54
CA TYR A 316 7.83 3.98 -12.27
C TYR A 316 8.72 3.67 -11.06
N CYS A 317 10.02 3.93 -11.18
CA CYS A 317 11.03 3.42 -10.26
C CYS A 317 10.99 4.02 -8.84
N GLY A 318 10.26 5.12 -8.61
CA GLY A 318 10.29 5.84 -7.34
C GLY A 318 11.71 6.26 -6.97
N MET A 319 12.16 5.88 -5.77
CA MET A 319 13.55 6.07 -5.32
C MET A 319 14.53 5.04 -5.91
N GLY A 320 14.13 4.30 -6.94
CA GLY A 320 14.97 3.32 -7.62
C GLY A 320 15.20 2.02 -6.85
N THR A 321 14.46 1.75 -5.79
CA THR A 321 14.77 0.65 -4.87
C THR A 321 14.68 -0.73 -5.49
N ILE A 322 13.73 -0.98 -6.42
CA ILE A 322 13.63 -2.25 -7.14
C ILE A 322 14.84 -2.40 -8.06
N GLY A 323 15.06 -1.44 -8.96
CA GLY A 323 16.16 -1.48 -9.93
C GLY A 323 17.52 -1.53 -9.26
N LEU A 324 17.79 -0.70 -8.24
CA LEU A 324 19.06 -0.67 -7.50
C LEU A 324 19.31 -1.98 -6.75
N SER A 325 18.29 -2.65 -6.22
CA SER A 325 18.44 -3.98 -5.59
C SER A 325 18.86 -5.07 -6.61
N MET A 326 18.54 -4.85 -7.88
CA MET A 326 18.86 -5.75 -8.99
C MET A 326 20.17 -5.39 -9.70
N LYS A 327 20.67 -4.15 -9.55
CA LYS A 327 21.87 -3.62 -10.24
C LYS A 327 23.12 -4.51 -10.13
N PRO A 328 23.40 -5.19 -8.99
CA PRO A 328 24.55 -6.11 -8.92
C PRO A 328 24.49 -7.28 -9.91
N HIS A 329 23.38 -7.51 -10.58
CA HIS A 329 23.16 -8.63 -11.49
C HIS A 329 23.04 -8.22 -12.96
N CYS A 330 23.26 -6.93 -13.29
CA CYS A 330 23.17 -6.42 -14.65
C CYS A 330 24.27 -5.37 -14.90
N ARG A 331 24.61 -5.15 -16.17
CA ARG A 331 25.62 -4.16 -16.57
C ARG A 331 25.12 -2.73 -16.37
N ARG A 332 23.87 -2.46 -16.77
CA ARG A 332 23.30 -1.11 -16.80
C ARG A 332 21.90 -1.08 -16.23
N LEU A 333 21.61 -0.06 -15.44
CA LEU A 333 20.27 0.29 -14.95
C LEU A 333 19.87 1.66 -15.48
N VAL A 334 18.67 1.80 -15.99
CA VAL A 334 18.00 3.08 -16.21
C VAL A 334 16.70 3.09 -15.44
N GLY A 335 16.49 4.09 -14.58
CA GLY A 335 15.25 4.31 -13.84
C GLY A 335 14.48 5.51 -14.37
N VAL A 336 13.16 5.43 -14.38
CA VAL A 336 12.26 6.51 -14.80
C VAL A 336 11.18 6.75 -13.76
N GLU A 337 11.05 8.00 -13.31
CA GLU A 337 10.07 8.41 -12.32
C GLU A 337 9.62 9.86 -12.61
N VAL A 338 8.34 10.16 -12.37
CA VAL A 338 7.77 11.49 -12.63
C VAL A 338 7.99 12.47 -11.46
N VAL A 339 8.26 11.96 -10.25
CA VAL A 339 8.44 12.78 -9.05
C VAL A 339 9.89 13.22 -8.90
N PRO A 340 10.21 14.53 -9.06
CA PRO A 340 11.61 15.00 -9.04
C PRO A 340 12.39 14.63 -7.79
N GLN A 341 11.76 14.71 -6.61
CA GLN A 341 12.39 14.39 -5.33
C GLN A 341 12.78 12.90 -5.23
N ALA A 342 11.96 12.01 -5.80
CA ALA A 342 12.25 10.58 -5.83
C ALA A 342 13.44 10.28 -6.75
N VAL A 343 13.51 10.94 -7.91
CA VAL A 343 14.64 10.83 -8.84
C VAL A 343 15.95 11.32 -8.20
N GLU A 344 15.92 12.46 -7.53
CA GLU A 344 17.12 12.96 -6.81
C GLU A 344 17.54 12.01 -5.68
N GLY A 345 16.56 11.43 -4.99
CA GLY A 345 16.82 10.37 -4.01
C GLY A 345 17.50 9.14 -4.65
N ALA A 346 17.00 8.67 -5.78
CA ALA A 346 17.57 7.52 -6.51
C ALA A 346 19.02 7.79 -6.96
N LYS A 347 19.29 8.99 -7.50
CA LYS A 347 20.66 9.42 -7.89
C LYS A 347 21.60 9.48 -6.67
N THR A 348 21.12 10.01 -5.56
CA THR A 348 21.89 10.09 -4.32
C THR A 348 22.25 8.69 -3.81
N VAL A 349 21.28 7.77 -3.84
CA VAL A 349 21.51 6.36 -3.45
C VAL A 349 22.50 5.68 -4.41
N ALA A 350 22.35 5.86 -5.72
CA ALA A 350 23.28 5.31 -6.72
C ALA A 350 24.71 5.81 -6.48
N ALA A 351 24.88 7.10 -6.25
CA ALA A 351 26.18 7.71 -5.94
C ALA A 351 26.77 7.15 -4.63
N HIS A 352 25.96 6.96 -3.59
CA HIS A 352 26.38 6.33 -2.33
C HIS A 352 26.83 4.88 -2.50
N LEU A 353 26.22 4.16 -3.44
CA LEU A 353 26.63 2.80 -3.83
C LEU A 353 27.85 2.78 -4.76
N GLY A 354 28.41 3.94 -5.12
CA GLY A 354 29.57 4.06 -6.02
C GLY A 354 29.23 3.76 -7.47
N LEU A 355 27.97 3.86 -7.87
CA LEU A 355 27.50 3.61 -9.23
C LEU A 355 27.56 4.90 -10.06
N PRO A 356 28.41 4.98 -11.10
CA PRO A 356 28.46 6.14 -11.98
C PRO A 356 27.24 6.16 -12.94
N PRO A 357 26.91 7.32 -13.55
CA PRO A 357 25.72 7.47 -14.41
C PRO A 357 25.69 6.51 -15.61
N GLU A 358 26.83 6.08 -16.13
CA GLU A 358 26.90 5.08 -17.20
C GLU A 358 26.43 3.68 -16.76
N GLU A 359 26.50 3.39 -15.47
CA GLU A 359 26.03 2.13 -14.89
C GLU A 359 24.61 2.23 -14.31
N ALA A 360 24.24 3.36 -13.67
CA ALA A 360 22.92 3.59 -13.12
C ALA A 360 22.51 5.06 -13.31
N ASP A 361 21.54 5.30 -14.18
CA ASP A 361 21.02 6.64 -14.47
C ASP A 361 19.51 6.73 -14.21
N PHE A 362 19.04 7.92 -13.84
CA PHE A 362 17.64 8.16 -13.46
C PHE A 362 17.09 9.42 -14.13
N TYR A 363 15.94 9.28 -14.80
CA TYR A 363 15.28 10.36 -15.54
C TYR A 363 13.98 10.79 -14.83
N CYS A 364 13.84 12.11 -14.65
CA CYS A 364 12.60 12.71 -14.18
C CYS A 364 11.67 12.96 -15.37
N MET A 365 10.78 12.01 -15.65
CA MET A 365 9.88 12.05 -16.80
C MET A 365 8.65 11.15 -16.54
N ASP A 366 7.54 11.42 -17.23
CA ASP A 366 6.43 10.46 -17.29
C ASP A 366 6.88 9.14 -17.93
N ALA A 367 6.42 8.00 -17.39
CA ALA A 367 6.89 6.69 -17.82
C ALA A 367 6.54 6.40 -19.29
N GLY A 368 5.35 6.81 -19.76
CA GLY A 368 4.93 6.65 -21.14
C GLY A 368 5.74 7.52 -22.11
N GLU A 369 6.01 8.77 -21.75
CA GLU A 369 6.86 9.68 -22.53
C GLU A 369 8.31 9.16 -22.60
N ALA A 370 8.88 8.76 -21.47
CA ALA A 370 10.23 8.24 -21.40
C ALA A 370 10.37 6.93 -22.20
N ALA A 371 9.44 6.00 -22.02
CA ALA A 371 9.45 4.72 -22.75
C ALA A 371 9.34 4.95 -24.26
N THR A 372 8.46 5.85 -24.71
CA THR A 372 8.30 6.22 -26.13
C THR A 372 9.59 6.85 -26.69
N ARG A 373 10.21 7.74 -25.93
CA ARG A 373 11.48 8.38 -26.30
C ARG A 373 12.59 7.34 -26.42
N LEU A 374 12.80 6.52 -25.40
CA LEU A 374 13.81 5.46 -25.39
C LEU A 374 13.62 4.49 -26.57
N ALA A 375 12.38 4.08 -26.85
CA ALA A 375 12.08 3.25 -28.01
C ALA A 375 12.44 3.93 -29.35
N SER A 376 12.12 5.22 -29.50
CA SER A 376 12.45 6.00 -30.70
C SER A 376 13.96 6.22 -30.89
N GLU A 377 14.71 6.32 -29.82
CA GLU A 377 16.18 6.40 -29.79
C GLU A 377 16.86 5.05 -30.01
N GLY A 378 16.10 3.96 -30.16
CA GLY A 378 16.61 2.61 -30.42
C GLY A 378 17.16 1.93 -29.17
N ALA A 379 16.67 2.26 -27.99
CA ALA A 379 17.01 1.55 -26.78
C ALA A 379 16.43 0.11 -26.79
N HIS A 380 17.27 -0.86 -26.48
CA HIS A 380 16.89 -2.27 -26.40
C HIS A 380 17.24 -2.82 -25.00
N PRO A 381 16.42 -2.55 -23.96
CA PRO A 381 16.61 -3.17 -22.66
C PRO A 381 16.34 -4.68 -22.76
N ASP A 382 17.20 -5.48 -22.14
CA ASP A 382 17.04 -6.93 -22.07
C ASP A 382 15.90 -7.31 -21.13
N VAL A 383 15.76 -6.55 -20.04
CA VAL A 383 14.74 -6.72 -19.01
C VAL A 383 14.10 -5.37 -18.72
N ILE A 384 12.78 -5.35 -18.64
CA ILE A 384 12.01 -4.21 -18.13
C ILE A 384 11.30 -4.64 -16.85
N VAL A 385 11.37 -3.80 -15.82
CA VAL A 385 10.56 -3.88 -14.61
C VAL A 385 9.60 -2.71 -14.61
N VAL A 386 8.35 -2.94 -14.23
CA VAL A 386 7.33 -1.90 -14.06
C VAL A 386 6.64 -2.06 -12.70
N ASP A 387 6.46 -0.97 -11.96
CA ASP A 387 5.64 -0.90 -10.73
C ASP A 387 4.64 0.27 -10.84
N PRO A 388 3.63 0.17 -11.73
CA PRO A 388 2.73 1.25 -12.04
C PRO A 388 1.76 1.57 -10.88
N PRO A 389 1.18 2.77 -10.85
CA PRO A 389 0.13 3.13 -9.91
C PRO A 389 -1.11 2.23 -10.09
N ARG A 390 -2.08 2.32 -9.18
CA ARG A 390 -3.33 1.51 -9.17
C ARG A 390 -4.12 1.46 -10.47
N LYS A 391 -3.95 2.44 -11.35
CA LYS A 391 -4.57 2.48 -12.70
C LYS A 391 -3.91 1.54 -13.71
N GLY A 392 -2.75 0.97 -13.40
CA GLY A 392 -1.90 0.18 -14.29
C GLY A 392 -1.07 1.06 -15.22
N CYS A 393 -0.39 0.43 -16.17
CA CYS A 393 0.32 1.14 -17.24
C CYS A 393 -0.68 1.81 -18.21
N ASP A 394 -0.28 2.94 -18.77
CA ASP A 394 -1.01 3.54 -19.89
C ASP A 394 -0.62 2.87 -21.23
N ASN A 395 -1.40 3.16 -22.27
CA ASN A 395 -1.19 2.56 -23.59
C ASN A 395 0.15 2.97 -24.21
N ALA A 396 0.63 4.19 -23.95
CA ALA A 396 1.91 4.65 -24.46
C ALA A 396 3.06 3.82 -23.89
N THR A 397 3.07 3.62 -22.57
CA THR A 397 4.04 2.75 -21.89
C THR A 397 4.01 1.32 -22.45
N LEU A 398 2.81 0.70 -22.53
CA LEU A 398 2.68 -0.67 -23.02
C LEU A 398 3.16 -0.82 -24.49
N THR A 399 2.80 0.14 -25.35
CA THR A 399 3.22 0.14 -26.76
C THR A 399 4.74 0.29 -26.88
N ALA A 400 5.34 1.19 -26.12
CA ALA A 400 6.79 1.41 -26.12
C ALA A 400 7.55 0.18 -25.59
N ILE A 401 7.04 -0.52 -24.57
CA ILE A 401 7.59 -1.80 -24.10
C ILE A 401 7.61 -2.83 -25.25
N VAL A 402 6.51 -2.93 -25.99
CA VAL A 402 6.43 -3.85 -27.14
C VAL A 402 7.47 -3.47 -28.22
N GLN A 403 7.65 -2.18 -28.50
CA GLN A 403 8.64 -1.70 -29.47
C GLN A 403 10.08 -1.95 -29.03
N MET A 404 10.41 -1.70 -27.76
CA MET A 404 11.74 -2.01 -27.19
C MET A 404 12.03 -3.51 -27.13
N ALA A 405 10.98 -4.32 -27.11
CA ALA A 405 11.03 -5.77 -27.25
C ALA A 405 11.95 -6.49 -26.23
N PRO A 406 11.84 -6.22 -24.90
CA PRO A 406 12.64 -6.90 -23.91
C PRO A 406 12.42 -8.41 -23.94
N ARG A 407 13.49 -9.16 -23.63
CA ARG A 407 13.43 -10.62 -23.45
C ARG A 407 12.48 -10.99 -22.32
N THR A 408 12.55 -10.22 -21.22
CA THR A 408 11.75 -10.46 -20.00
C THR A 408 11.11 -9.15 -19.55
N LEU A 409 9.84 -9.21 -19.21
CA LEU A 409 9.11 -8.14 -18.51
C LEU A 409 8.68 -8.66 -17.14
N VAL A 410 9.00 -7.92 -16.10
CA VAL A 410 8.49 -8.14 -14.73
C VAL A 410 7.53 -7.01 -14.40
N MET A 411 6.30 -7.38 -14.04
CA MET A 411 5.31 -6.40 -13.57
C MET A 411 5.03 -6.64 -12.09
N VAL A 412 5.27 -5.64 -11.27
CA VAL A 412 4.80 -5.55 -9.89
C VAL A 412 3.51 -4.75 -9.91
N SER A 413 2.48 -5.17 -9.18
CA SER A 413 1.22 -4.43 -9.18
C SER A 413 0.43 -4.60 -7.89
N CYS A 414 -0.03 -3.47 -7.36
CA CYS A 414 -0.95 -3.39 -6.22
C CYS A 414 -2.43 -3.56 -6.60
N ASN A 415 -2.73 -3.81 -7.88
CA ASN A 415 -4.08 -4.02 -8.39
C ASN A 415 -4.12 -5.17 -9.41
N PRO A 416 -4.51 -6.37 -8.97
CA PRO A 416 -4.57 -7.54 -9.85
C PRO A 416 -5.43 -7.35 -11.11
N SER A 417 -6.47 -6.51 -11.02
CA SER A 417 -7.38 -6.27 -12.17
C SER A 417 -6.69 -5.51 -13.30
N THR A 418 -5.90 -4.48 -12.97
CA THR A 418 -5.13 -3.74 -13.97
C THR A 418 -3.93 -4.54 -14.46
N ALA A 419 -3.28 -5.33 -13.58
CA ALA A 419 -2.21 -6.24 -13.97
C ALA A 419 -2.70 -7.27 -15.01
N ALA A 420 -3.87 -7.87 -14.79
CA ALA A 420 -4.46 -8.83 -15.74
C ALA A 420 -4.82 -8.18 -17.08
N ARG A 421 -5.33 -6.94 -17.07
CA ARG A 421 -5.61 -6.15 -18.30
C ARG A 421 -4.32 -5.88 -19.08
N ASP A 422 -3.29 -5.40 -18.40
CA ASP A 422 -2.02 -5.02 -19.03
C ASP A 422 -1.29 -6.25 -19.56
N ALA A 423 -1.31 -7.37 -18.81
CA ALA A 423 -0.77 -8.64 -19.25
C ALA A 423 -1.50 -9.18 -20.50
N LYS A 424 -2.82 -9.05 -20.57
CA LYS A 424 -3.59 -9.44 -21.75
C LYS A 424 -3.14 -8.68 -22.99
N PHE A 425 -3.04 -7.34 -22.89
CA PHE A 425 -2.54 -6.52 -23.99
C PHE A 425 -1.16 -6.99 -24.47
N LEU A 426 -0.23 -7.23 -23.56
CA LEU A 426 1.11 -7.69 -23.90
C LEU A 426 1.11 -9.07 -24.55
N CYS A 427 0.24 -9.99 -24.09
CA CYS A 427 0.08 -11.31 -24.72
C CYS A 427 -0.44 -11.20 -26.16
N GLU A 428 -1.35 -10.27 -26.44
CA GLU A 428 -1.84 -9.99 -27.79
C GLU A 428 -0.74 -9.40 -28.68
N GLN A 429 0.32 -8.82 -28.09
CA GLN A 429 1.49 -8.25 -28.77
C GLN A 429 2.72 -9.16 -28.78
N GLY A 430 2.56 -10.47 -28.56
CA GLY A 430 3.62 -11.46 -28.73
C GLY A 430 4.41 -11.81 -27.47
N TYR A 431 3.90 -11.49 -26.30
CA TYR A 431 4.42 -11.98 -25.03
C TYR A 431 3.67 -13.23 -24.54
N THR A 432 4.31 -14.01 -23.70
CA THR A 432 3.70 -15.11 -22.95
C THR A 432 3.72 -14.76 -21.47
N LEU A 433 2.59 -14.89 -20.80
CA LEU A 433 2.53 -14.85 -19.34
C LEU A 433 3.05 -16.19 -18.80
N GLU A 434 4.19 -16.19 -18.12
CA GLU A 434 4.84 -17.39 -17.62
C GLU A 434 4.44 -17.68 -16.17
N LYS A 435 4.44 -16.64 -15.32
CA LYS A 435 4.25 -16.80 -13.89
C LYS A 435 3.45 -15.65 -13.29
N VAL A 436 2.64 -15.98 -12.30
CA VAL A 436 1.94 -15.01 -11.44
C VAL A 436 2.13 -15.42 -9.98
N GLN A 437 2.74 -14.55 -9.20
CA GLN A 437 2.95 -14.71 -7.76
C GLN A 437 2.22 -13.61 -6.99
N PRO A 438 1.11 -13.92 -6.32
CA PRO A 438 0.52 -13.02 -5.32
C PRO A 438 1.44 -12.86 -4.11
N VAL A 439 1.49 -11.67 -3.52
CA VAL A 439 2.29 -11.38 -2.32
C VAL A 439 1.46 -10.58 -1.32
N ASP A 440 1.47 -10.97 -0.06
CA ASP A 440 0.77 -10.25 0.99
C ASP A 440 1.66 -9.20 1.67
N LEU A 441 1.62 -7.96 1.17
CA LEU A 441 2.25 -6.80 1.80
C LEU A 441 1.42 -6.21 2.96
N PHE A 442 0.12 -6.50 2.99
CA PHE A 442 -0.83 -5.81 3.86
C PHE A 442 -1.70 -6.81 4.64
N PRO A 443 -1.11 -7.64 5.52
CA PRO A 443 -1.87 -8.55 6.37
C PRO A 443 -3.06 -7.87 7.06
N ARG A 444 -4.16 -8.60 7.20
CA ARG A 444 -5.44 -8.16 7.79
C ARG A 444 -6.23 -7.16 6.95
N THR A 445 -5.72 -6.74 5.80
CA THR A 445 -6.42 -5.87 4.84
C THR A 445 -6.77 -6.63 3.56
N ARG A 446 -7.66 -6.07 2.75
CA ARG A 446 -8.06 -6.66 1.45
C ARG A 446 -7.00 -6.52 0.34
N HIS A 447 -5.95 -5.75 0.58
CA HIS A 447 -4.94 -5.48 -0.44
C HIS A 447 -4.04 -6.69 -0.64
N VAL A 448 -3.70 -6.96 -1.89
CA VAL A 448 -2.74 -7.98 -2.31
C VAL A 448 -1.94 -7.42 -3.47
N GLU A 449 -0.63 -7.63 -3.42
CA GLU A 449 0.29 -7.36 -4.52
C GLU A 449 0.41 -8.59 -5.40
N CYS A 450 0.84 -8.41 -6.65
CA CYS A 450 1.24 -9.53 -7.49
C CYS A 450 2.47 -9.19 -8.32
N VAL A 451 3.32 -10.20 -8.53
CA VAL A 451 4.47 -10.12 -9.42
C VAL A 451 4.22 -11.06 -10.59
N LEU A 452 4.37 -10.53 -11.81
CA LEU A 452 4.21 -11.26 -13.05
C LEU A 452 5.56 -11.41 -13.74
N GLN A 453 5.78 -12.57 -14.34
CA GLN A 453 6.84 -12.78 -15.32
C GLN A 453 6.23 -12.97 -16.69
N MET A 454 6.65 -12.16 -17.64
CA MET A 454 6.28 -12.30 -19.04
C MET A 454 7.55 -12.41 -19.90
N THR A 455 7.52 -13.29 -20.90
CA THR A 455 8.63 -13.47 -21.83
C THR A 455 8.18 -13.23 -23.25
N ARG A 456 9.07 -12.69 -24.08
CA ARG A 456 8.81 -12.52 -25.50
C ARG A 456 8.81 -13.87 -26.19
N LYS A 457 7.79 -14.15 -27.02
CA LYS A 457 7.75 -15.36 -27.84
C LYS A 457 8.94 -15.38 -28.78
N SER A 458 9.66 -16.50 -28.80
CA SER A 458 10.64 -16.75 -29.85
C SER A 458 9.90 -16.87 -31.17
N ASN A 459 10.29 -16.09 -32.18
CA ASN A 459 9.79 -16.25 -33.55
C ASN A 459 10.23 -17.59 -34.14
#